data_9de87efb3a9e5d3c328534faba4a0a99
#
_entry.id   9de87efb3a9e5d3c328534faba4a0a99
#
_cell.length_a   1.000
_cell.length_b   1.000
_cell.length_c   1.000
_cell.angle_alpha   90.00
_cell.angle_beta   90.00
_cell.angle_gamma   90.00
#
_symmetry.space_group_name_H-M   'P 1'
#
loop_
_entity.id
_entity.type
_entity.pdbx_description
1 polymer ?
#
loop_
_entity_poly.entity_id
_entity_poly.type
_entity_poly.pdbx_seq_one_letter_code
_entity_poly.pdbx_strand_id
1 'polypeptide(L)'
;MKKVLHISKYYYPFTGGIEQVARDAVRALQGKFEQKVLCFEHDNSENQNVVDDIEVIRCKCQCKIFSQSISLELACKFKELLKTFKPDYIVFHYPNPFVASILLRNIPKETKLILYWHLDITRQKILGKIFHPQNLALLKRADRIIATSPNYIEGSKYLSRFRSKCKVIPNCIDENRLAKTPKAVELAEKIKQENKGKTICLSVGRLVPYKGYSYLIKSAQKLNENFVFYIIGDGEKRKSLVSQSKNCPTVKFLGKLADDELKAYYLAADIFCFPSITKNEAFGIALAEAMYFGLPSITYTIPGSGVNYVSLNGETGLEVPNRDVEAYANAIKELSADKDKRKQFGEKAFNRVVEHFLYKEFQSDFVNIMEMK
;
A
#
# COMPACT_ATOMS: atom_id res chain seq x y z
N MET A 1 -1.38 -15.06 -27.97
CA MET A 1 -1.32 -14.80 -26.50
C MET A 1 -2.71 -14.47 -26.00
N LYS A 2 -3.06 -14.86 -24.77
CA LYS A 2 -4.28 -14.40 -24.11
C LYS A 2 -4.19 -12.91 -23.79
N LYS A 3 -5.33 -12.23 -23.78
CA LYS A 3 -5.45 -10.77 -23.68
C LYS A 3 -5.95 -10.36 -22.29
N VAL A 4 -5.28 -9.41 -21.68
CA VAL A 4 -5.61 -8.88 -20.34
C VAL A 4 -5.86 -7.38 -20.40
N LEU A 5 -7.02 -6.95 -19.93
CA LEU A 5 -7.33 -5.55 -19.70
C LEU A 5 -7.25 -5.23 -18.20
N HIS A 6 -6.25 -4.45 -17.79
CA HIS A 6 -6.16 -3.94 -16.44
C HIS A 6 -6.99 -2.66 -16.31
N ILE A 7 -7.75 -2.54 -15.23
CA ILE A 7 -8.53 -1.33 -14.94
C ILE A 7 -8.17 -0.84 -13.55
N SER A 8 -7.57 0.34 -13.47
CA SER A 8 -7.16 0.98 -12.23
C SER A 8 -7.71 2.40 -12.14
N LYS A 9 -7.71 2.99 -10.94
CA LYS A 9 -8.14 4.38 -10.78
C LYS A 9 -7.18 5.33 -11.49
N TYR A 10 -5.90 5.26 -11.15
CA TYR A 10 -4.80 5.94 -11.83
C TYR A 10 -3.72 4.91 -12.15
N TYR A 11 -2.72 5.32 -12.91
CA TYR A 11 -1.57 4.49 -13.26
C TYR A 11 -0.30 5.33 -13.30
N TYR A 12 0.90 4.68 -13.31
CA TYR A 12 2.17 5.38 -13.42
C TYR A 12 2.14 6.44 -14.55
N PRO A 13 2.73 7.66 -14.37
CA PRO A 13 3.65 8.09 -13.33
C PRO A 13 2.99 8.54 -12.01
N PHE A 14 1.68 8.48 -11.86
CA PHE A 14 1.05 8.72 -10.56
C PHE A 14 1.46 7.63 -9.56
N THR A 15 1.99 8.04 -8.41
CA THR A 15 2.48 7.12 -7.38
C THR A 15 1.53 7.05 -6.19
N GLY A 16 1.04 5.86 -5.91
CA GLY A 16 0.22 5.50 -4.76
C GLY A 16 0.27 4.00 -4.53
N GLY A 17 -0.18 3.52 -3.38
CA GLY A 17 -0.09 2.09 -3.05
C GLY A 17 -0.86 1.19 -4.01
N ILE A 18 -2.07 1.59 -4.43
CA ILE A 18 -2.89 0.80 -5.39
C ILE A 18 -2.28 0.87 -6.78
N GLU A 19 -1.81 2.04 -7.18
CA GLU A 19 -1.22 2.28 -8.50
C GLU A 19 0.10 1.52 -8.67
N GLN A 20 0.90 1.43 -7.60
CA GLN A 20 2.10 0.60 -7.60
C GLN A 20 1.75 -0.87 -7.78
N VAL A 21 0.78 -1.38 -7.02
CA VAL A 21 0.33 -2.78 -7.17
C VAL A 21 -0.27 -3.05 -8.55
N ALA A 22 -0.97 -2.07 -9.14
CA ALA A 22 -1.48 -2.22 -10.51
C ALA A 22 -0.33 -2.33 -11.53
N ARG A 23 0.73 -1.54 -11.36
CA ARG A 23 1.94 -1.62 -12.20
C ARG A 23 2.67 -2.94 -11.99
N ASP A 24 2.82 -3.40 -10.76
CA ASP A 24 3.46 -4.69 -10.46
C ASP A 24 2.68 -5.86 -11.08
N ALA A 25 1.34 -5.80 -11.06
CA ALA A 25 0.49 -6.80 -11.72
C ALA A 25 0.65 -6.81 -13.25
N VAL A 26 0.78 -5.64 -13.88
CA VAL A 26 1.05 -5.52 -15.32
C VAL A 26 2.44 -6.08 -15.65
N ARG A 27 3.48 -5.67 -14.93
CA ARG A 27 4.84 -6.18 -15.11
C ARG A 27 4.95 -7.69 -14.91
N ALA A 28 4.19 -8.24 -13.95
CA ALA A 28 4.17 -9.69 -13.68
C ALA A 28 3.73 -10.53 -14.88
N LEU A 29 2.88 -9.98 -15.74
CA LEU A 29 2.34 -10.67 -16.92
C LEU A 29 3.08 -10.31 -18.22
N GLN A 30 4.09 -9.44 -18.16
CA GLN A 30 4.85 -8.99 -19.34
C GLN A 30 5.52 -10.18 -20.05
N GLY A 31 5.45 -10.19 -21.38
CA GLY A 31 5.95 -11.30 -22.20
C GLY A 31 5.10 -12.57 -22.22
N LYS A 32 4.11 -12.70 -21.32
CA LYS A 32 3.21 -13.88 -21.25
C LYS A 32 1.80 -13.60 -21.79
N PHE A 33 1.35 -12.36 -21.65
CA PHE A 33 0.02 -11.90 -22.07
C PHE A 33 0.13 -10.63 -22.90
N GLU A 34 -0.79 -10.45 -23.87
CA GLU A 34 -1.02 -9.16 -24.52
C GLU A 34 -1.84 -8.29 -23.56
N GLN A 35 -1.36 -7.09 -23.24
CA GLN A 35 -1.92 -6.31 -22.15
C GLN A 35 -2.27 -4.89 -22.58
N LYS A 36 -3.33 -4.33 -21.98
CA LYS A 36 -3.67 -2.91 -22.03
C LYS A 36 -4.10 -2.45 -20.63
N VAL A 37 -3.88 -1.17 -20.33
CA VAL A 37 -4.33 -0.53 -19.10
C VAL A 37 -5.37 0.53 -19.44
N LEU A 38 -6.50 0.54 -18.72
CA LEU A 38 -7.53 1.57 -18.78
C LEU A 38 -7.61 2.26 -17.41
N CYS A 39 -7.39 3.58 -17.37
CA CYS A 39 -7.41 4.33 -16.13
C CYS A 39 -7.95 5.77 -16.33
N PHE A 40 -8.13 6.48 -15.22
CA PHE A 40 -8.42 7.92 -15.28
C PHE A 40 -7.11 8.70 -15.47
N GLU A 41 -7.22 9.83 -16.17
CA GLU A 41 -6.16 10.83 -16.24
C GLU A 41 -5.99 11.52 -14.88
N HIS A 42 -4.75 11.80 -14.49
CA HIS A 42 -4.44 12.58 -13.30
C HIS A 42 -3.98 13.98 -13.68
N ASP A 43 -4.53 15.00 -13.03
CA ASP A 43 -4.42 16.41 -13.41
C ASP A 43 -2.98 16.98 -13.50
N ASN A 44 -1.97 16.30 -12.96
CA ASN A 44 -0.58 16.78 -12.85
C ASN A 44 0.44 15.76 -13.39
N SER A 45 0.05 14.81 -14.20
CA SER A 45 0.99 13.81 -14.72
C SER A 45 1.36 14.09 -16.16
N GLU A 46 2.65 13.94 -16.49
CA GLU A 46 3.05 13.67 -17.86
C GLU A 46 2.31 12.41 -18.30
N ASN A 47 1.29 12.57 -19.14
CA ASN A 47 0.44 11.48 -19.59
C ASN A 47 1.20 10.64 -20.61
N GLN A 48 1.93 9.65 -20.13
CA GLN A 48 2.56 8.64 -20.98
C GLN A 48 1.51 7.62 -21.42
N ASN A 49 1.27 7.52 -22.72
CA ASN A 49 0.35 6.53 -23.30
C ASN A 49 0.96 5.15 -23.44
N VAL A 50 2.26 5.01 -23.20
CA VAL A 50 2.98 3.74 -23.14
C VAL A 50 3.83 3.73 -21.87
N VAL A 51 3.69 2.70 -21.05
CA VAL A 51 4.45 2.50 -19.82
C VAL A 51 4.89 1.03 -19.76
N ASP A 52 6.18 0.79 -19.53
CA ASP A 52 6.74 -0.57 -19.53
C ASP A 52 6.33 -1.37 -20.78
N ASP A 53 6.37 -0.73 -21.98
CA ASP A 53 5.95 -1.25 -23.30
C ASP A 53 4.46 -1.64 -23.41
N ILE A 54 3.62 -1.23 -22.47
CA ILE A 54 2.19 -1.49 -22.44
C ILE A 54 1.40 -0.23 -22.75
N GLU A 55 0.39 -0.35 -23.62
CA GLU A 55 -0.53 0.75 -23.94
C GLU A 55 -1.39 1.12 -22.74
N VAL A 56 -1.39 2.40 -22.38
CA VAL A 56 -2.16 2.97 -21.28
C VAL A 56 -3.18 3.97 -21.84
N ILE A 57 -4.45 3.60 -21.77
CA ILE A 57 -5.58 4.42 -22.20
C ILE A 57 -6.05 5.25 -20.99
N ARG A 58 -5.80 6.55 -21.07
CA ARG A 58 -6.16 7.50 -20.00
C ARG A 58 -7.42 8.27 -20.39
N CYS A 59 -8.38 8.30 -19.48
CA CYS A 59 -9.67 8.95 -19.70
C CYS A 59 -9.84 10.16 -18.77
N LYS A 60 -10.25 11.29 -19.32
CA LYS A 60 -10.49 12.51 -18.54
C LYS A 60 -11.55 12.26 -17.47
N CYS A 61 -11.26 12.72 -16.25
CA CYS A 61 -12.22 12.73 -15.16
C CYS A 61 -13.14 13.93 -15.30
N GLN A 62 -14.42 13.71 -15.60
CA GLN A 62 -15.40 14.79 -15.78
C GLN A 62 -15.86 15.38 -14.45
N CYS A 63 -15.99 14.53 -13.42
CA CYS A 63 -16.30 15.00 -12.07
C CYS A 63 -15.81 14.00 -11.01
N LYS A 64 -15.60 14.51 -9.79
CA LYS A 64 -15.26 13.71 -8.62
C LYS A 64 -16.38 13.78 -7.60
N ILE A 65 -17.10 12.67 -7.38
CA ILE A 65 -18.15 12.57 -6.36
C ILE A 65 -17.64 11.69 -5.24
N PHE A 66 -17.55 12.23 -4.01
CA PHE A 66 -17.03 11.52 -2.83
C PHE A 66 -15.69 10.83 -3.07
N SER A 67 -14.74 11.51 -3.73
CA SER A 67 -13.42 11.01 -4.11
C SER A 67 -13.44 9.89 -5.18
N GLN A 68 -14.60 9.59 -5.78
CA GLN A 68 -14.72 8.69 -6.92
C GLN A 68 -14.69 9.48 -8.23
N SER A 69 -13.80 9.09 -9.12
CA SER A 69 -13.72 9.65 -10.47
C SER A 69 -14.84 9.08 -11.35
N ILE A 70 -15.51 9.96 -12.09
CA ILE A 70 -16.57 9.61 -13.06
C ILE A 70 -16.13 10.10 -14.42
N SER A 71 -16.28 9.26 -15.46
CA SER A 71 -15.88 9.57 -16.82
C SER A 71 -16.74 8.79 -17.83
N LEU A 72 -17.53 9.51 -18.63
CA LEU A 72 -18.25 8.91 -19.75
C LEU A 72 -17.27 8.36 -20.81
N GLU A 73 -16.13 9.06 -21.01
CA GLU A 73 -15.09 8.62 -21.91
C GLU A 73 -14.56 7.23 -21.51
N LEU A 74 -14.31 6.97 -20.22
CA LEU A 74 -13.89 5.66 -19.74
C LEU A 74 -14.94 4.60 -20.06
N ALA A 75 -16.22 4.90 -19.89
CA ALA A 75 -17.30 3.97 -20.22
C ALA A 75 -17.35 3.66 -21.73
N CYS A 76 -17.14 4.67 -22.59
CA CYS A 76 -17.08 4.49 -24.04
C CYS A 76 -15.84 3.68 -24.44
N LYS A 77 -14.65 4.04 -23.92
CA LYS A 77 -13.39 3.33 -24.20
C LYS A 77 -13.41 1.88 -23.71
N PHE A 78 -14.03 1.62 -22.55
CA PHE A 78 -14.22 0.25 -22.09
C PHE A 78 -15.06 -0.58 -23.08
N LYS A 79 -16.20 -0.05 -23.56
CA LYS A 79 -17.03 -0.75 -24.55
C LYS A 79 -16.32 -0.94 -25.89
N GLU A 80 -15.53 0.04 -26.33
CA GLU A 80 -14.67 -0.06 -27.53
C GLU A 80 -13.66 -1.20 -27.38
N LEU A 81 -12.95 -1.26 -26.23
CA LEU A 81 -11.97 -2.30 -25.95
C LEU A 81 -12.58 -3.70 -25.87
N LEU A 82 -13.80 -3.85 -25.37
CA LEU A 82 -14.49 -5.15 -25.40
C LEU A 82 -14.72 -5.64 -26.83
N LYS A 83 -14.93 -4.73 -27.81
CA LYS A 83 -15.15 -5.09 -29.23
C LYS A 83 -13.85 -5.27 -30.01
N THR A 84 -12.86 -4.41 -29.79
CA THR A 84 -11.63 -4.32 -30.58
C THR A 84 -10.51 -5.17 -30.01
N PHE A 85 -10.25 -5.05 -28.71
CA PHE A 85 -9.23 -5.81 -28.01
C PHE A 85 -9.70 -7.20 -27.61
N LYS A 86 -10.98 -7.37 -27.25
CA LYS A 86 -11.62 -8.64 -26.85
C LYS A 86 -10.84 -9.35 -25.74
N PRO A 87 -10.75 -8.77 -24.54
CA PRO A 87 -9.93 -9.32 -23.45
C PRO A 87 -10.47 -10.68 -22.99
N ASP A 88 -9.58 -11.66 -22.83
CA ASP A 88 -9.87 -12.94 -22.18
C ASP A 88 -10.04 -12.74 -20.66
N TYR A 89 -9.28 -11.79 -20.10
CA TYR A 89 -9.29 -11.44 -18.67
C TYR A 89 -9.44 -9.94 -18.48
N ILE A 90 -10.19 -9.56 -17.46
CA ILE A 90 -10.20 -8.21 -16.91
C ILE A 90 -9.69 -8.29 -15.49
N VAL A 91 -8.62 -7.53 -15.17
CA VAL A 91 -8.11 -7.33 -13.81
C VAL A 91 -8.59 -5.98 -13.33
N PHE A 92 -9.53 -5.97 -12.38
CA PHE A 92 -10.09 -4.73 -11.85
C PHE A 92 -9.55 -4.44 -10.45
N HIS A 93 -8.84 -3.31 -10.31
CA HIS A 93 -8.30 -2.81 -9.04
C HIS A 93 -9.38 -2.03 -8.28
N TYR A 94 -10.12 -2.73 -7.43
CA TYR A 94 -11.18 -2.13 -6.59
C TYR A 94 -10.56 -1.35 -5.40
N PRO A 95 -11.09 -0.16 -4.96
CA PRO A 95 -12.47 0.27 -5.17
C PRO A 95 -12.64 1.39 -6.21
N ASN A 96 -13.57 1.20 -7.11
CA ASN A 96 -14.21 2.26 -7.87
C ASN A 96 -15.66 1.84 -8.23
N PRO A 97 -16.70 2.32 -7.49
CA PRO A 97 -18.08 1.92 -7.73
C PRO A 97 -18.62 2.31 -9.11
N PHE A 98 -18.15 3.42 -9.69
CA PHE A 98 -18.54 3.81 -11.05
C PHE A 98 -18.06 2.78 -12.08
N VAL A 99 -16.78 2.42 -12.01
CA VAL A 99 -16.21 1.37 -12.89
C VAL A 99 -16.88 0.02 -12.64
N ALA A 100 -17.16 -0.34 -11.39
CA ALA A 100 -17.90 -1.56 -11.05
C ALA A 100 -19.29 -1.62 -11.72
N SER A 101 -20.01 -0.47 -11.81
CA SER A 101 -21.29 -0.38 -12.53
C SER A 101 -21.13 -0.64 -14.04
N ILE A 102 -20.07 -0.09 -14.64
CA ILE A 102 -19.78 -0.28 -16.07
C ILE A 102 -19.43 -1.75 -16.35
N LEU A 103 -18.56 -2.33 -15.52
CA LEU A 103 -18.19 -3.73 -15.63
C LEU A 103 -19.40 -4.66 -15.56
N LEU A 104 -20.23 -4.53 -14.53
CA LEU A 104 -21.38 -5.41 -14.32
C LEU A 104 -22.40 -5.37 -15.45
N ARG A 105 -22.50 -4.23 -16.16
CA ARG A 105 -23.46 -4.06 -17.28
C ARG A 105 -22.94 -4.53 -18.62
N ASN A 106 -21.63 -4.60 -18.81
CA ASN A 106 -21.04 -4.74 -20.14
C ASN A 106 -20.07 -5.90 -20.30
N ILE A 107 -19.53 -6.47 -19.20
CA ILE A 107 -18.55 -7.56 -19.27
C ILE A 107 -19.19 -8.82 -19.90
N PRO A 108 -18.61 -9.41 -20.97
CA PRO A 108 -19.11 -10.65 -21.55
C PRO A 108 -19.01 -11.81 -20.56
N LYS A 109 -19.86 -12.83 -20.73
CA LYS A 109 -19.87 -14.00 -19.83
C LYS A 109 -18.58 -14.81 -19.92
N GLU A 110 -18.01 -14.90 -21.14
CA GLU A 110 -16.78 -15.62 -21.45
C GLU A 110 -15.52 -14.93 -20.91
N THR A 111 -15.55 -13.61 -20.73
CA THR A 111 -14.41 -12.86 -20.17
C THR A 111 -14.29 -13.12 -18.68
N LYS A 112 -13.14 -13.62 -18.22
CA LYS A 112 -12.85 -13.87 -16.80
C LYS A 112 -12.58 -12.57 -16.08
N LEU A 113 -13.24 -12.37 -14.93
CA LEU A 113 -13.05 -11.21 -14.06
C LEU A 113 -12.19 -11.59 -12.84
N ILE A 114 -10.99 -11.02 -12.78
CA ILE A 114 -10.11 -11.07 -11.62
C ILE A 114 -10.30 -9.77 -10.85
N LEU A 115 -10.79 -9.86 -9.63
CA LEU A 115 -11.07 -8.71 -8.79
C LEU A 115 -9.94 -8.53 -7.77
N TYR A 116 -9.09 -7.51 -7.96
CA TYR A 116 -8.08 -7.16 -6.97
C TYR A 116 -8.70 -6.24 -5.92
N TRP A 117 -9.00 -6.79 -4.75
CA TRP A 117 -9.70 -6.10 -3.67
C TRP A 117 -8.72 -5.44 -2.71
N HIS A 118 -8.35 -4.18 -2.95
CA HIS A 118 -7.38 -3.48 -2.12
C HIS A 118 -7.93 -3.04 -0.77
N LEU A 119 -9.17 -2.57 -0.72
CA LEU A 119 -9.81 -2.14 0.53
C LEU A 119 -11.33 -2.09 0.45
N ASP A 120 -11.98 -2.23 1.61
CA ASP A 120 -13.40 -1.96 1.78
C ASP A 120 -13.67 -0.45 1.78
N ILE A 121 -14.79 -0.03 1.19
CA ILE A 121 -15.26 1.35 1.31
C ILE A 121 -15.87 1.53 2.71
N THR A 122 -15.10 2.11 3.64
CA THR A 122 -15.50 2.23 5.06
C THR A 122 -15.88 3.65 5.47
N ARG A 123 -15.37 4.68 4.79
CA ARG A 123 -15.50 6.09 5.21
C ARG A 123 -16.92 6.66 5.13
N GLN A 124 -17.78 6.04 4.34
CA GLN A 124 -19.11 6.61 4.03
C GLN A 124 -20.18 5.57 4.38
N LYS A 125 -20.65 5.57 5.63
CA LYS A 125 -21.64 4.60 6.13
C LYS A 125 -22.90 4.53 5.26
N ILE A 126 -23.39 5.67 4.74
CA ILE A 126 -24.58 5.76 3.88
C ILE A 126 -24.26 5.19 2.48
N LEU A 127 -23.16 5.64 1.86
CA LEU A 127 -22.76 5.14 0.53
C LEU A 127 -22.38 3.66 0.57
N GLY A 128 -21.81 3.18 1.68
CA GLY A 128 -21.58 1.77 1.90
C GLY A 128 -22.85 0.92 1.83
N LYS A 129 -23.98 1.44 2.30
CA LYS A 129 -25.28 0.76 2.16
C LYS A 129 -25.80 0.81 0.72
N ILE A 130 -25.65 1.95 0.03
CA ILE A 130 -26.08 2.11 -1.38
C ILE A 130 -25.28 1.20 -2.30
N PHE A 131 -23.96 1.10 -2.14
CA PHE A 131 -23.10 0.24 -2.97
C PHE A 131 -23.04 -1.22 -2.52
N HIS A 132 -23.70 -1.57 -1.41
CA HIS A 132 -23.69 -2.95 -0.92
C HIS A 132 -24.21 -3.98 -1.94
N PRO A 133 -25.38 -3.78 -2.60
CA PRO A 133 -25.86 -4.72 -3.62
C PRO A 133 -24.90 -4.86 -4.81
N GLN A 134 -24.33 -3.72 -5.25
CA GLN A 134 -23.36 -3.69 -6.33
C GLN A 134 -22.08 -4.46 -5.97
N ASN A 135 -21.56 -4.27 -4.75
CA ASN A 135 -20.36 -5.00 -4.29
C ASN A 135 -20.63 -6.48 -4.26
N LEU A 136 -21.79 -6.92 -3.78
CA LEU A 136 -22.17 -8.34 -3.80
C LEU A 136 -22.29 -8.89 -5.23
N ALA A 137 -22.90 -8.13 -6.14
CA ALA A 137 -23.00 -8.52 -7.54
C ALA A 137 -21.62 -8.64 -8.20
N LEU A 138 -20.71 -7.69 -7.92
CA LEU A 138 -19.33 -7.72 -8.41
C LEU A 138 -18.56 -8.94 -7.90
N LEU A 139 -18.65 -9.24 -6.60
CA LEU A 139 -18.00 -10.41 -5.99
C LEU A 139 -18.60 -11.73 -6.52
N LYS A 140 -19.93 -11.78 -6.75
CA LYS A 140 -20.57 -12.93 -7.39
C LYS A 140 -20.07 -13.14 -8.80
N ARG A 141 -19.91 -12.05 -9.60
CA ARG A 141 -19.44 -12.09 -11.00
C ARG A 141 -17.96 -12.45 -11.11
N ALA A 142 -17.15 -12.06 -10.12
CA ALA A 142 -15.72 -12.35 -10.14
C ALA A 142 -15.44 -13.86 -10.19
N ASP A 143 -14.52 -14.26 -11.06
CA ASP A 143 -14.02 -15.64 -11.15
C ASP A 143 -13.01 -15.91 -10.06
N ARG A 144 -12.16 -14.91 -9.75
CA ARG A 144 -11.19 -14.93 -8.65
C ARG A 144 -11.16 -13.57 -7.97
N ILE A 145 -10.84 -13.57 -6.69
CA ILE A 145 -10.68 -12.36 -5.87
C ILE A 145 -9.31 -12.42 -5.24
N ILE A 146 -8.50 -11.37 -5.46
CA ILE A 146 -7.19 -11.23 -4.85
C ILE A 146 -7.31 -10.30 -3.64
N ALA A 147 -6.76 -10.72 -2.51
CA ALA A 147 -6.63 -9.92 -1.29
C ALA A 147 -5.18 -9.95 -0.81
N THR A 148 -4.78 -8.91 -0.09
CA THR A 148 -3.37 -8.71 0.30
C THR A 148 -2.93 -9.52 1.50
N SER A 149 -3.88 -10.08 2.28
CA SER A 149 -3.57 -10.92 3.45
C SER A 149 -4.76 -11.78 3.86
N PRO A 150 -4.51 -12.90 4.58
CA PRO A 150 -5.57 -13.70 5.21
C PRO A 150 -6.40 -12.87 6.19
N ASN A 151 -5.72 -12.05 7.01
CA ASN A 151 -6.35 -11.17 8.00
C ASN A 151 -7.37 -10.24 7.35
N TYR A 152 -7.04 -9.72 6.14
CA TYR A 152 -7.93 -8.84 5.42
C TYR A 152 -9.19 -9.56 4.90
N ILE A 153 -9.05 -10.81 4.45
CA ILE A 153 -10.19 -11.63 4.02
C ILE A 153 -11.14 -11.85 5.21
N GLU A 154 -10.61 -12.22 6.36
CA GLU A 154 -11.40 -12.49 7.57
C GLU A 154 -12.06 -11.24 8.13
N GLY A 155 -11.34 -10.11 8.14
CA GLY A 155 -11.85 -8.82 8.64
C GLY A 155 -12.78 -8.09 7.69
N SER A 156 -12.89 -8.50 6.42
CA SER A 156 -13.78 -7.87 5.44
C SER A 156 -15.15 -8.52 5.47
N LYS A 157 -16.21 -7.69 5.73
CA LYS A 157 -17.61 -8.17 5.67
C LYS A 157 -18.02 -8.65 4.26
N TYR A 158 -17.26 -8.36 3.26
CA TYR A 158 -17.48 -8.78 1.89
C TYR A 158 -16.71 -10.06 1.58
N LEU A 159 -15.39 -10.05 1.76
CA LEU A 159 -14.52 -11.14 1.35
C LEU A 159 -14.74 -12.42 2.15
N SER A 160 -15.04 -12.30 3.45
CA SER A 160 -15.36 -13.46 4.30
C SER A 160 -16.50 -14.31 3.75
N ARG A 161 -17.47 -13.69 3.03
CA ARG A 161 -18.61 -14.37 2.40
C ARG A 161 -18.28 -15.07 1.08
N PHE A 162 -17.12 -14.74 0.48
CA PHE A 162 -16.64 -15.26 -0.81
C PHE A 162 -15.26 -15.92 -0.68
N ARG A 163 -14.95 -16.44 0.51
CA ARG A 163 -13.62 -17.00 0.84
C ARG A 163 -13.13 -18.04 -0.17
N SER A 164 -14.02 -18.87 -0.72
CA SER A 164 -13.68 -19.89 -1.73
C SER A 164 -13.13 -19.31 -3.04
N LYS A 165 -13.50 -18.07 -3.37
CA LYS A 165 -12.98 -17.35 -4.54
C LYS A 165 -11.73 -16.54 -4.22
N CYS A 166 -11.42 -16.30 -2.93
CA CYS A 166 -10.31 -15.47 -2.52
C CYS A 166 -8.98 -16.22 -2.61
N LYS A 167 -7.99 -15.52 -3.13
CA LYS A 167 -6.57 -15.90 -3.09
C LYS A 167 -5.79 -14.77 -2.43
N VAL A 168 -4.84 -15.14 -1.61
CA VAL A 168 -3.93 -14.17 -1.00
C VAL A 168 -2.74 -13.99 -1.93
N ILE A 169 -2.53 -12.75 -2.38
CA ILE A 169 -1.28 -12.29 -2.98
C ILE A 169 -0.85 -11.07 -2.18
N PRO A 170 0.16 -11.21 -1.31
CA PRO A 170 0.72 -10.07 -0.61
C PRO A 170 1.25 -9.04 -1.61
N ASN A 171 1.16 -7.75 -1.27
CA ASN A 171 1.87 -6.76 -2.06
C ASN A 171 3.38 -6.98 -1.91
N CYS A 172 4.13 -6.60 -2.93
CA CYS A 172 5.59 -6.73 -2.92
C CYS A 172 6.29 -5.39 -2.70
N ILE A 173 7.57 -5.48 -2.42
CA ILE A 173 8.52 -4.38 -2.53
C ILE A 173 9.30 -4.52 -3.85
N ASP A 174 9.81 -3.39 -4.35
CA ASP A 174 10.77 -3.38 -5.47
C ASP A 174 12.20 -3.36 -4.89
N GLU A 175 12.80 -4.54 -4.75
CA GLU A 175 14.13 -4.71 -4.19
C GLU A 175 15.22 -4.00 -5.02
N ASN A 176 15.02 -3.87 -6.33
CA ASN A 176 15.95 -3.16 -7.21
C ASN A 176 15.94 -1.65 -6.89
N ARG A 177 14.75 -1.07 -6.69
CA ARG A 177 14.63 0.33 -6.27
C ARG A 177 15.23 0.54 -4.88
N LEU A 178 15.09 -0.42 -3.98
CA LEU A 178 15.61 -0.36 -2.61
C LEU A 178 17.08 -0.76 -2.48
N ALA A 179 17.75 -1.13 -3.57
CA ALA A 179 19.18 -1.47 -3.54
C ALA A 179 20.01 -0.33 -2.93
N LYS A 180 20.93 -0.70 -2.05
CA LYS A 180 21.81 0.26 -1.35
C LYS A 180 22.76 0.90 -2.35
N THR A 181 22.72 2.22 -2.48
CA THR A 181 23.64 2.99 -3.31
C THR A 181 24.74 3.61 -2.45
N PRO A 182 25.95 3.86 -2.98
CA PRO A 182 27.01 4.55 -2.23
C PRO A 182 26.55 5.88 -1.64
N LYS A 183 25.78 6.65 -2.41
CA LYS A 183 25.19 7.91 -1.96
C LYS A 183 24.24 7.75 -0.78
N ALA A 184 23.36 6.73 -0.81
CA ALA A 184 22.45 6.47 0.30
C ALA A 184 23.20 6.06 1.56
N VAL A 185 24.27 5.27 1.44
CA VAL A 185 25.14 4.87 2.56
C VAL A 185 25.84 6.08 3.16
N GLU A 186 26.46 6.94 2.35
CA GLU A 186 27.12 8.18 2.81
C GLU A 186 26.16 9.09 3.57
N LEU A 187 24.95 9.31 3.01
CA LEU A 187 23.92 10.12 3.66
C LEU A 187 23.44 9.50 4.98
N ALA A 188 23.32 8.17 5.03
CA ALA A 188 22.93 7.47 6.25
C ALA A 188 23.95 7.66 7.38
N GLU A 189 25.25 7.60 7.07
CA GLU A 189 26.28 7.85 8.06
C GLU A 189 26.26 9.31 8.57
N LYS A 190 25.99 10.29 7.71
CA LYS A 190 25.79 11.69 8.14
C LYS A 190 24.60 11.81 9.09
N ILE A 191 23.46 11.19 8.76
CA ILE A 191 22.26 11.20 9.62
C ILE A 191 22.57 10.58 11.00
N LYS A 192 23.32 9.47 11.04
CA LYS A 192 23.74 8.84 12.30
C LYS A 192 24.64 9.73 13.13
N GLN A 193 25.61 10.41 12.49
CA GLN A 193 26.54 11.33 13.18
C GLN A 193 25.81 12.53 13.76
N GLU A 194 24.87 13.13 13.02
CA GLU A 194 24.03 14.24 13.50
C GLU A 194 23.14 13.86 14.69
N ASN A 195 22.84 12.56 14.85
CA ASN A 195 21.99 12.03 15.91
C ASN A 195 22.75 11.10 16.86
N LYS A 196 24.06 11.28 16.97
CA LYS A 196 24.91 10.47 17.86
C LYS A 196 24.37 10.45 19.29
N GLY A 197 24.18 9.24 19.82
CA GLY A 197 23.62 9.03 21.18
C GLY A 197 22.10 9.07 21.26
N LYS A 198 21.39 9.27 20.13
CA LYS A 198 19.93 9.22 20.09
C LYS A 198 19.42 7.97 19.39
N THR A 199 18.24 7.52 19.77
CA THR A 199 17.50 6.50 19.03
C THR A 199 16.73 7.15 17.89
N ILE A 200 16.98 6.71 16.66
CA ILE A 200 16.34 7.24 15.45
C ILE A 200 15.07 6.43 15.15
N CYS A 201 13.92 7.07 15.32
CA CYS A 201 12.61 6.55 14.99
C CYS A 201 12.16 7.07 13.62
N LEU A 202 11.89 6.18 12.69
CA LEU A 202 11.46 6.52 11.33
C LEU A 202 10.00 6.17 11.11
N SER A 203 9.27 7.03 10.40
CA SER A 203 7.93 6.72 9.90
C SER A 203 7.74 7.27 8.50
N VAL A 204 7.24 6.44 7.57
CA VAL A 204 7.11 6.77 6.14
C VAL A 204 5.68 6.54 5.67
N GLY A 205 5.10 7.53 4.98
CA GLY A 205 3.79 7.36 4.34
C GLY A 205 3.01 8.66 4.17
N ARG A 206 1.85 8.56 3.52
CA ARG A 206 0.97 9.72 3.29
C ARG A 206 0.40 10.26 4.61
N LEU A 207 0.44 11.56 4.79
CA LEU A 207 -0.08 12.23 6.00
C LEU A 207 -1.61 12.37 5.93
N VAL A 208 -2.30 11.25 6.15
CA VAL A 208 -3.77 11.14 6.12
C VAL A 208 -4.29 10.56 7.45
N PRO A 209 -5.59 10.76 7.81
CA PRO A 209 -6.10 10.43 9.14
C PRO A 209 -5.86 9.00 9.61
N TYR A 210 -6.06 8.01 8.73
CA TYR A 210 -5.96 6.60 9.12
C TYR A 210 -4.53 6.11 9.38
N LYS A 211 -3.51 6.87 8.94
CA LYS A 211 -2.09 6.58 9.20
C LYS A 211 -1.66 6.91 10.63
N GLY A 212 -2.51 7.58 11.43
CA GLY A 212 -2.34 7.70 12.87
C GLY A 212 -1.17 8.54 13.37
N TYR A 213 -0.53 9.37 12.54
CA TYR A 213 0.62 10.20 12.93
C TYR A 213 0.36 11.10 14.14
N SER A 214 -0.91 11.50 14.37
CA SER A 214 -1.27 12.26 15.57
C SER A 214 -1.00 11.48 16.87
N TYR A 215 -1.18 10.16 16.85
CA TYR A 215 -0.86 9.29 18.00
C TYR A 215 0.65 9.12 18.17
N LEU A 216 1.40 8.98 17.06
CA LEU A 216 2.87 8.94 17.11
C LEU A 216 3.46 10.20 17.72
N ILE A 217 2.97 11.39 17.34
CA ILE A 217 3.41 12.67 17.92
C ILE A 217 3.11 12.70 19.44
N LYS A 218 1.90 12.27 19.85
CA LYS A 218 1.56 12.18 21.27
C LYS A 218 2.47 11.20 22.03
N SER A 219 2.85 10.08 21.42
CA SER A 219 3.81 9.15 22.03
C SER A 219 5.21 9.76 22.12
N ALA A 220 5.65 10.50 21.08
CA ALA A 220 6.93 11.21 21.09
C ALA A 220 6.98 12.28 22.19
N GLN A 221 5.88 12.98 22.48
CA GLN A 221 5.77 13.96 23.56
C GLN A 221 5.96 13.36 24.97
N LYS A 222 5.87 12.03 25.12
CA LYS A 222 6.12 11.31 26.39
C LYS A 222 7.55 10.80 26.52
N LEU A 223 8.37 11.07 25.53
CA LEU A 223 9.78 10.66 25.45
C LEU A 223 10.68 11.88 25.60
N ASN A 224 11.92 11.63 26.03
CA ASN A 224 12.92 12.67 26.20
C ASN A 224 13.71 12.97 24.90
N GLU A 225 14.72 13.82 24.99
CA GLU A 225 15.56 14.26 23.88
C GLU A 225 16.55 13.20 23.35
N ASN A 226 16.62 12.03 24.01
CA ASN A 226 17.41 10.89 23.52
C ASN A 226 16.75 10.18 22.32
N PHE A 227 15.60 10.67 21.87
CA PHE A 227 14.89 10.18 20.72
C PHE A 227 14.79 11.26 19.64
N VAL A 228 14.83 10.85 18.39
CA VAL A 228 14.49 11.69 17.24
C VAL A 228 13.51 10.95 16.33
N PHE A 229 12.48 11.64 15.87
CA PHE A 229 11.45 11.10 15.00
C PHE A 229 11.51 11.77 13.63
N TYR A 230 11.79 11.01 12.60
CA TYR A 230 11.71 11.47 11.23
C TYR A 230 10.40 10.96 10.60
N ILE A 231 9.56 11.90 10.18
CA ILE A 231 8.30 11.62 9.49
C ILE A 231 8.47 12.04 8.02
N ILE A 232 8.47 11.05 7.12
CA ILE A 232 8.68 11.22 5.69
C ILE A 232 7.36 11.01 4.95
N GLY A 233 7.02 11.96 4.10
CA GLY A 233 5.82 11.96 3.28
C GLY A 233 5.05 13.27 3.35
N ASP A 234 3.95 13.33 2.60
CA ASP A 234 3.08 14.50 2.54
C ASP A 234 1.59 14.09 2.52
N GLY A 235 0.70 15.04 2.70
CA GLY A 235 -0.73 14.79 2.67
C GLY A 235 -1.57 15.85 3.36
N GLU A 236 -2.89 15.69 3.26
CA GLU A 236 -3.88 16.65 3.76
C GLU A 236 -3.73 17.05 5.24
N LYS A 237 -3.09 16.19 6.06
CA LYS A 237 -2.89 16.40 7.50
C LYS A 237 -1.56 17.08 7.85
N ARG A 238 -0.67 17.36 6.89
CA ARG A 238 0.66 17.91 7.16
C ARG A 238 0.62 19.17 8.03
N LYS A 239 -0.19 20.16 7.66
CA LYS A 239 -0.29 21.42 8.42
C LYS A 239 -0.72 21.19 9.87
N SER A 240 -1.74 20.37 10.11
CA SER A 240 -2.25 20.09 11.45
C SER A 240 -1.27 19.26 12.30
N LEU A 241 -0.54 18.31 11.68
CA LEU A 241 0.45 17.49 12.39
C LEU A 241 1.69 18.31 12.76
N VAL A 242 2.18 19.18 11.88
CA VAL A 242 3.27 20.12 12.18
C VAL A 242 2.85 21.07 13.32
N SER A 243 1.61 21.58 13.31
CA SER A 243 1.10 22.40 14.42
C SER A 243 1.04 21.62 15.74
N GLN A 244 0.63 20.34 15.70
CA GLN A 244 0.58 19.46 16.89
C GLN A 244 1.98 19.18 17.47
N SER A 245 3.02 19.15 16.63
CA SER A 245 4.40 18.86 17.06
C SER A 245 5.20 20.08 17.49
N LYS A 246 4.63 21.30 17.52
CA LYS A 246 5.36 22.54 17.86
C LYS A 246 6.13 22.47 19.20
N ASN A 247 5.55 21.78 20.19
CA ASN A 247 6.17 21.59 21.51
C ASN A 247 6.91 20.26 21.64
N CYS A 248 7.30 19.64 20.50
CA CYS A 248 8.03 18.39 20.47
C CYS A 248 9.17 18.50 19.41
N PRO A 249 10.29 19.15 19.75
CA PRO A 249 11.38 19.42 18.80
C PRO A 249 12.08 18.15 18.31
N THR A 250 11.84 17.02 18.97
CA THR A 250 12.34 15.71 18.55
C THR A 250 11.62 15.17 17.29
N VAL A 251 10.44 15.72 16.92
CA VAL A 251 9.69 15.32 15.72
C VAL A 251 10.01 16.22 14.54
N LYS A 252 10.54 15.63 13.48
CA LYS A 252 10.98 16.34 12.26
C LYS A 252 10.19 15.83 11.05
N PHE A 253 9.55 16.75 10.32
CA PHE A 253 8.81 16.46 9.07
C PHE A 253 9.69 16.81 7.87
N LEU A 254 10.02 15.81 7.05
CA LEU A 254 10.94 15.96 5.92
C LEU A 254 10.24 16.15 4.56
N GLY A 255 8.91 15.97 4.51
CA GLY A 255 8.20 15.99 3.24
C GLY A 255 8.47 14.72 2.41
N LYS A 256 8.29 14.82 1.09
CA LYS A 256 8.67 13.75 0.17
C LYS A 256 10.16 13.83 -0.11
N LEU A 257 10.84 12.70 -0.09
CA LEU A 257 12.26 12.58 -0.38
C LEU A 257 12.48 11.83 -1.70
N ALA A 258 13.62 12.05 -2.33
CA ALA A 258 14.11 11.24 -3.43
C ALA A 258 14.53 9.84 -2.93
N ASP A 259 14.63 8.87 -3.84
CA ASP A 259 14.87 7.46 -3.47
C ASP A 259 16.14 7.25 -2.64
N ASP A 260 17.26 7.91 -3.00
CA ASP A 260 18.51 7.75 -2.23
C ASP A 260 18.43 8.36 -0.82
N GLU A 261 17.72 9.50 -0.69
CA GLU A 261 17.50 10.13 0.61
C GLU A 261 16.57 9.24 1.48
N LEU A 262 15.51 8.71 0.89
CA LEU A 262 14.60 7.81 1.60
C LEU A 262 15.33 6.54 2.08
N LYS A 263 16.17 5.93 1.22
CA LYS A 263 17.01 4.78 1.57
C LYS A 263 17.99 5.12 2.70
N ALA A 264 18.55 6.33 2.68
CA ALA A 264 19.46 6.78 3.74
C ALA A 264 18.77 6.81 5.11
N TYR A 265 17.52 7.28 5.19
CA TYR A 265 16.76 7.24 6.44
C TYR A 265 16.40 5.82 6.88
N TYR A 266 16.06 4.90 5.94
CA TYR A 266 15.90 3.48 6.29
C TYR A 266 17.20 2.88 6.83
N LEU A 267 18.36 3.21 6.25
CA LEU A 267 19.67 2.72 6.69
C LEU A 267 20.14 3.32 8.02
N ALA A 268 19.70 4.54 8.34
CA ALA A 268 20.10 5.25 9.55
C ALA A 268 19.23 4.94 10.76
N ALA A 269 17.97 4.55 10.55
CA ALA A 269 17.00 4.36 11.61
C ALA A 269 17.30 3.14 12.50
N ASP A 270 16.85 3.20 13.76
CA ASP A 270 16.88 2.11 14.74
C ASP A 270 15.54 1.38 14.84
N ILE A 271 14.43 2.12 14.69
CA ILE A 271 13.06 1.63 14.89
C ILE A 271 12.16 2.21 13.81
N PHE A 272 11.32 1.37 13.20
CA PHE A 272 10.28 1.83 12.30
C PHE A 272 8.94 1.97 13.02
N CYS A 273 8.43 3.19 13.08
CA CYS A 273 7.13 3.50 13.69
C CYS A 273 6.04 3.48 12.62
N PHE A 274 5.11 2.52 12.69
CA PHE A 274 4.01 2.40 11.75
C PHE A 274 2.66 2.55 12.45
N PRO A 275 2.23 3.80 12.75
CA PRO A 275 1.12 4.09 13.65
C PRO A 275 -0.27 4.03 12.99
N SER A 276 -0.44 3.32 11.88
CA SER A 276 -1.75 3.14 11.23
C SER A 276 -2.79 2.57 12.20
N ILE A 277 -4.04 3.08 12.12
CA ILE A 277 -5.08 2.82 13.13
C ILE A 277 -6.36 2.19 12.58
N THR A 278 -6.45 1.94 11.28
CA THR A 278 -7.63 1.32 10.67
C THR A 278 -7.26 0.34 9.58
N LYS A 279 -8.14 -0.61 9.29
CA LYS A 279 -7.97 -1.59 8.21
C LYS A 279 -7.96 -1.00 6.79
N ASN A 280 -8.09 0.32 6.63
CA ASN A 280 -7.78 0.98 5.35
C ASN A 280 -6.27 0.86 5.01
N GLU A 281 -5.45 0.53 6.00
CA GLU A 281 -4.11 0.00 5.78
C GLU A 281 -4.21 -1.49 5.50
N ALA A 282 -4.38 -1.84 4.24
CA ALA A 282 -4.62 -3.23 3.85
C ALA A 282 -3.35 -4.10 3.89
N PHE A 283 -2.15 -3.49 3.83
CA PHE A 283 -0.88 -4.21 3.83
C PHE A 283 0.22 -3.42 4.55
N GLY A 284 0.61 -2.25 4.01
CA GLY A 284 1.71 -1.44 4.52
C GLY A 284 3.01 -1.65 3.73
N ILE A 285 3.05 -1.20 2.47
CA ILE A 285 4.26 -1.34 1.62
C ILE A 285 5.47 -0.69 2.31
N ALA A 286 5.33 0.52 2.88
CA ALA A 286 6.42 1.17 3.60
C ALA A 286 6.88 0.41 4.87
N LEU A 287 5.99 -0.40 5.48
CA LEU A 287 6.36 -1.31 6.57
C LEU A 287 7.25 -2.43 6.04
N ALA A 288 6.87 -3.07 4.93
CA ALA A 288 7.68 -4.11 4.29
C ALA A 288 9.03 -3.56 3.79
N GLU A 289 9.05 -2.33 3.24
CA GLU A 289 10.31 -1.64 2.87
C GLU A 289 11.23 -1.45 4.08
N ALA A 290 10.72 -0.94 5.20
CA ALA A 290 11.50 -0.79 6.42
C ALA A 290 12.04 -2.13 6.96
N MET A 291 11.20 -3.16 6.95
CA MET A 291 11.60 -4.53 7.33
C MET A 291 12.70 -5.09 6.40
N TYR A 292 12.68 -4.78 5.11
CA TYR A 292 13.74 -5.13 4.16
C TYR A 292 15.09 -4.48 4.50
N PHE A 293 15.08 -3.31 5.14
CA PHE A 293 16.30 -2.69 5.70
C PHE A 293 16.68 -3.23 7.09
N GLY A 294 15.98 -4.25 7.58
CA GLY A 294 16.25 -4.86 8.88
C GLY A 294 15.77 -4.02 10.07
N LEU A 295 14.77 -3.17 9.88
CA LEU A 295 14.21 -2.37 10.97
C LEU A 295 13.12 -3.14 11.72
N PRO A 296 13.24 -3.28 13.05
CA PRO A 296 12.13 -3.73 13.87
C PRO A 296 11.01 -2.69 13.84
N SER A 297 9.77 -3.13 13.79
CA SER A 297 8.64 -2.21 13.70
C SER A 297 7.82 -2.15 14.98
N ILE A 298 7.14 -1.00 15.19
CA ILE A 298 6.08 -0.86 16.19
C ILE A 298 4.79 -0.55 15.45
N THR A 299 3.78 -1.39 15.65
CA THR A 299 2.47 -1.27 15.01
C THR A 299 1.35 -1.28 16.04
N TYR A 300 0.17 -0.80 15.64
CA TYR A 300 -1.04 -1.03 16.43
C TYR A 300 -1.72 -2.34 16.04
N THR A 301 -2.41 -2.97 17.00
CA THR A 301 -3.36 -4.05 16.73
C THR A 301 -4.53 -3.50 15.91
N ILE A 302 -4.68 -3.96 14.68
CA ILE A 302 -5.74 -3.51 13.78
C ILE A 302 -6.51 -4.74 13.27
N PRO A 303 -7.62 -5.11 13.90
CA PRO A 303 -8.41 -6.26 13.45
C PRO A 303 -8.77 -6.18 11.97
N GLY A 304 -8.45 -7.23 11.22
CA GLY A 304 -8.72 -7.32 9.80
C GLY A 304 -7.82 -6.46 8.90
N SER A 305 -6.70 -5.97 9.41
CA SER A 305 -5.66 -5.29 8.59
C SER A 305 -4.54 -6.27 8.21
N GLY A 306 -3.92 -6.03 7.05
CA GLY A 306 -2.70 -6.74 6.67
C GLY A 306 -1.46 -6.30 7.43
N VAL A 307 -1.49 -5.21 8.19
CA VAL A 307 -0.35 -4.72 8.98
C VAL A 307 0.17 -5.81 9.91
N ASN A 308 -0.73 -6.44 10.68
CA ASN A 308 -0.41 -7.51 11.62
C ASN A 308 -0.17 -8.90 10.96
N TYR A 309 -0.27 -8.96 9.64
CA TYR A 309 0.22 -10.06 8.82
C TYR A 309 1.63 -9.78 8.30
N VAL A 310 1.93 -8.55 7.95
CA VAL A 310 3.26 -8.14 7.47
C VAL A 310 4.26 -8.17 8.62
N SER A 311 3.99 -7.47 9.72
CA SER A 311 4.83 -7.50 10.92
C SER A 311 4.20 -8.41 11.99
N LEU A 312 5.00 -9.32 12.54
CA LEU A 312 4.58 -10.29 13.54
C LEU A 312 5.03 -9.84 14.94
N ASN A 313 4.06 -9.78 15.85
CA ASN A 313 4.32 -9.38 17.24
C ASN A 313 5.31 -10.34 17.94
N GLY A 314 6.33 -9.79 18.58
CA GLY A 314 7.35 -10.57 19.29
C GLY A 314 8.36 -11.28 18.39
N GLU A 315 8.24 -11.13 17.05
CA GLU A 315 9.15 -11.74 16.08
C GLU A 315 9.87 -10.71 15.22
N THR A 316 9.11 -9.84 14.54
CA THR A 316 9.65 -8.81 13.63
C THR A 316 9.48 -7.41 14.19
N GLY A 317 8.86 -7.29 15.35
CA GLY A 317 8.58 -6.02 16.01
C GLY A 317 7.60 -6.20 17.18
N LEU A 318 7.06 -5.09 17.66
CA LEU A 318 6.08 -5.05 18.74
C LEU A 318 4.73 -4.56 18.22
N GLU A 319 3.66 -5.20 18.69
CA GLU A 319 2.28 -4.81 18.45
C GLU A 319 1.66 -4.31 19.77
N VAL A 320 1.04 -3.14 19.73
CA VAL A 320 0.44 -2.52 20.91
C VAL A 320 -1.06 -2.24 20.68
N PRO A 321 -1.85 -2.05 21.77
CA PRO A 321 -3.27 -1.75 21.64
C PRO A 321 -3.56 -0.53 20.77
N ASN A 322 -4.59 -0.61 19.93
CA ASN A 322 -4.91 0.43 18.96
C ASN A 322 -5.13 1.80 19.61
N ARG A 323 -4.41 2.81 19.14
CA ARG A 323 -4.45 4.21 19.62
C ARG A 323 -3.95 4.40 21.05
N ASP A 324 -3.36 3.40 21.66
CA ASP A 324 -2.74 3.54 22.99
C ASP A 324 -1.38 4.22 22.86
N VAL A 325 -1.38 5.50 23.24
CA VAL A 325 -0.20 6.39 23.18
C VAL A 325 0.86 5.97 24.18
N GLU A 326 0.46 5.50 25.37
CA GLU A 326 1.38 5.06 26.43
C GLU A 326 2.05 3.74 26.05
N ALA A 327 1.27 2.76 25.61
CA ALA A 327 1.80 1.48 25.17
C ALA A 327 2.78 1.67 23.99
N TYR A 328 2.47 2.59 23.07
CA TYR A 328 3.35 2.89 21.94
C TYR A 328 4.67 3.54 22.38
N ALA A 329 4.62 4.50 23.31
CA ALA A 329 5.82 5.13 23.88
C ALA A 329 6.68 4.12 24.66
N ASN A 330 6.04 3.21 25.42
CA ASN A 330 6.74 2.16 26.14
C ASN A 330 7.41 1.14 25.21
N ALA A 331 6.76 0.76 24.12
CA ALA A 331 7.36 -0.11 23.08
C ALA A 331 8.60 0.56 22.43
N ILE A 332 8.56 1.89 22.21
CA ILE A 332 9.74 2.62 21.71
C ILE A 332 10.88 2.55 22.73
N LYS A 333 10.60 2.79 24.03
CA LYS A 333 11.61 2.70 25.11
C LYS A 333 12.20 1.31 25.20
N GLU A 334 11.37 0.27 25.16
CA GLU A 334 11.78 -1.13 25.20
C GLU A 334 12.77 -1.45 24.09
N LEU A 335 12.38 -1.19 22.82
CA LEU A 335 13.28 -1.43 21.68
C LEU A 335 14.51 -0.51 21.70
N SER A 336 14.43 0.70 22.24
CA SER A 336 15.59 1.60 22.40
C SER A 336 16.62 1.05 23.38
N ALA A 337 16.17 0.50 24.49
CA ALA A 337 17.03 -0.01 25.56
C ALA A 337 17.75 -1.33 25.20
N ASP A 338 17.09 -2.17 24.38
CA ASP A 338 17.57 -3.52 24.06
C ASP A 338 18.06 -3.62 22.60
N LYS A 339 19.36 -3.43 22.41
CA LYS A 339 20.00 -3.51 21.07
C LYS A 339 19.96 -4.91 20.49
N ASP A 340 20.10 -5.95 21.32
CA ASP A 340 20.10 -7.33 20.85
C ASP A 340 18.71 -7.73 20.34
N LYS A 341 17.68 -7.34 21.07
CA LYS A 341 16.28 -7.51 20.65
C LYS A 341 15.99 -6.79 19.35
N ARG A 342 16.45 -5.53 19.19
CA ARG A 342 16.32 -4.80 17.93
C ARG A 342 16.96 -5.54 16.76
N LYS A 343 18.20 -6.03 16.97
CA LYS A 343 18.93 -6.78 15.96
C LYS A 343 18.20 -8.07 15.60
N GLN A 344 17.78 -8.85 16.58
CA GLN A 344 17.06 -10.11 16.36
C GLN A 344 15.74 -9.89 15.61
N PHE A 345 14.95 -8.87 15.99
CA PHE A 345 13.71 -8.54 15.31
C PHE A 345 13.98 -8.04 13.88
N GLY A 346 15.02 -7.24 13.69
CA GLY A 346 15.42 -6.73 12.38
C GLY A 346 15.85 -7.83 11.42
N GLU A 347 16.63 -8.82 11.88
CA GLU A 347 17.01 -9.97 11.08
C GLU A 347 15.81 -10.82 10.68
N LYS A 348 14.90 -11.10 11.61
CA LYS A 348 13.64 -11.80 11.32
C LYS A 348 12.75 -11.01 10.37
N ALA A 349 12.69 -9.68 10.52
CA ALA A 349 11.93 -8.79 9.64
C ALA A 349 12.46 -8.86 8.21
N PHE A 350 13.77 -8.75 8.01
CA PHE A 350 14.43 -8.89 6.72
C PHE A 350 14.13 -10.25 6.07
N ASN A 351 14.36 -11.35 6.80
CA ASN A 351 14.15 -12.70 6.30
C ASN A 351 12.68 -12.91 5.86
N ARG A 352 11.72 -12.44 6.67
CA ARG A 352 10.31 -12.52 6.32
C ARG A 352 9.97 -11.80 5.03
N VAL A 353 10.56 -10.63 4.78
CA VAL A 353 10.34 -9.90 3.52
C VAL A 353 10.95 -10.65 2.34
N VAL A 354 12.16 -11.16 2.49
CA VAL A 354 12.87 -11.93 1.44
C VAL A 354 12.10 -13.21 1.09
N GLU A 355 11.48 -13.86 2.06
CA GLU A 355 10.72 -15.09 1.85
C GLU A 355 9.33 -14.88 1.24
N HIS A 356 8.68 -13.71 1.52
CA HIS A 356 7.24 -13.59 1.23
C HIS A 356 6.83 -12.34 0.44
N PHE A 357 7.66 -11.28 0.39
CA PHE A 357 7.22 -9.97 -0.09
C PHE A 357 8.10 -9.37 -1.19
N LEU A 358 8.98 -10.17 -1.81
CA LEU A 358 9.73 -9.73 -2.99
C LEU A 358 8.86 -9.79 -4.26
N TYR A 359 9.27 -9.02 -5.25
CA TYR A 359 8.56 -8.97 -6.53
C TYR A 359 8.47 -10.33 -7.23
N LYS A 360 9.50 -11.17 -7.14
CA LYS A 360 9.52 -12.51 -7.75
C LYS A 360 8.40 -13.42 -7.23
N GLU A 361 8.12 -13.36 -5.92
CA GLU A 361 7.04 -14.14 -5.29
C GLU A 361 5.68 -13.63 -5.75
N PHE A 362 5.49 -12.30 -5.73
CA PHE A 362 4.29 -11.65 -6.26
C PHE A 362 4.04 -12.04 -7.73
N GLN A 363 5.09 -11.99 -8.57
CA GLN A 363 5.00 -12.35 -9.98
C GLN A 363 4.55 -13.81 -10.16
N SER A 364 5.18 -14.73 -9.45
CA SER A 364 4.85 -16.16 -9.50
C SER A 364 3.38 -16.40 -9.12
N ASP A 365 2.94 -15.83 -8.00
CA ASP A 365 1.58 -16.00 -7.50
C ASP A 365 0.54 -15.38 -8.46
N PHE A 366 0.85 -14.20 -9.01
CA PHE A 366 -0.06 -13.51 -9.91
C PHE A 366 -0.20 -14.24 -11.24
N VAL A 367 0.89 -14.75 -11.81
CA VAL A 367 0.87 -15.60 -13.04
C VAL A 367 0.06 -16.86 -12.77
N ASN A 368 0.30 -17.54 -11.67
CA ASN A 368 -0.43 -18.77 -11.29
C ASN A 368 -1.95 -18.55 -11.26
N ILE A 369 -2.41 -17.42 -10.68
CA ILE A 369 -3.85 -17.10 -10.65
C ILE A 369 -4.42 -16.91 -12.07
N MET A 370 -3.67 -16.32 -12.99
CA MET A 370 -4.11 -16.07 -14.36
C MET A 370 -4.15 -17.37 -15.19
N GLU A 371 -3.30 -18.35 -14.87
CA GLU A 371 -3.19 -19.63 -15.59
C GLU A 371 -4.11 -20.72 -15.02
N MET A 372 -4.60 -20.58 -13.78
CA MET A 372 -5.54 -21.54 -13.18
C MET A 372 -6.82 -21.65 -14.01
N LYS A 373 -7.20 -22.87 -14.38
CA LYS A 373 -8.43 -23.22 -15.11
C LYS A 373 -9.69 -22.99 -14.28
#